data_38d13e9f7e5a102c8031a86c360ea65e
#
_entry.id   38d13e9f7e5a102c8031a86c360ea65e
#
_cell.length_a   1.000
_cell.length_b   1.000
_cell.length_c   1.000
_cell.angle_alpha   90.00
_cell.angle_beta   90.00
_cell.angle_gamma   90.00
#
_symmetry.space_group_name_H-M   'P 1'
#
loop_
_entity.id
_entity.type
_entity.pdbx_description
1 polymer ?
#
loop_
_entity_poly.entity_id
_entity_poly.type
_entity_poly.pdbx_seq_one_letter_code
_entity_poly.pdbx_strand_id
1 'polypeptide(L)'
;MSTHLRKLPGLLLCLLLALPAWCLGRLFPIIGAPVFAILLGMLLALFYEHRDKTKEGISFTSKYILQTAVVLLGFGLNLTQVMAVGMQSLPIIISTIATALLVAYGSQKWLRLDVNTATLVGVGSSICGGSAIAATAPVIKAKDDEVAKAISVIFLFNMLAALLFPSLGQLLGLSNEGFAIFAGTAVNDTSSVTATATAWDALHHSNTLNGATIVKLTRTLAILPITLGLSLYRAKKEHDIVTEENFSLRKSFPRFILFFLLASLIMTLMTSLGVSADSFHSLKTLSKFFIVMAMAAIGLNTNLVKLIKMGGQAILLGAICWVAITLVSLAMQLSLGIW
;
A
#
# COMPACT_ATOMS: atom_id res chain seq x y z
N MET A 1 17.35 28.57 -3.82
CA MET A 1 17.93 27.21 -3.67
C MET A 1 17.06 26.28 -4.46
N SER A 2 17.59 25.57 -5.46
CA SER A 2 16.76 24.73 -6.36
C SER A 2 16.00 23.67 -5.54
N THR A 3 14.77 23.36 -5.95
CA THR A 3 13.88 22.36 -5.31
C THR A 3 14.52 20.98 -5.14
N HIS A 4 15.56 20.69 -5.93
CA HIS A 4 16.33 19.45 -5.84
C HIS A 4 17.27 19.41 -4.61
N LEU A 5 17.87 20.53 -4.25
CA LEU A 5 18.78 20.61 -3.10
C LEU A 5 18.05 20.44 -1.76
N ARG A 6 16.77 20.81 -1.67
CA ARG A 6 15.96 20.64 -0.46
C ARG A 6 15.60 19.17 -0.16
N LYS A 7 15.53 18.32 -1.19
CA LYS A 7 15.20 16.89 -1.05
C LYS A 7 16.42 16.05 -0.67
N LEU A 8 17.62 16.53 -0.98
CA LEU A 8 18.87 15.77 -0.83
C LEU A 8 19.11 15.28 0.61
N PRO A 9 18.96 16.12 1.68
CA PRO A 9 19.24 15.67 3.03
C PRO A 9 18.34 14.51 3.49
N GLY A 10 17.04 14.56 3.17
CA GLY A 10 16.10 13.48 3.52
C GLY A 10 16.33 12.21 2.73
N LEU A 11 16.70 12.35 1.45
CA LEU A 11 17.03 11.21 0.59
C LEU A 11 18.29 10.51 1.07
N LEU A 12 19.34 11.27 1.45
CA LEU A 12 20.58 10.73 2.02
C LEU A 12 20.32 10.03 3.37
N LEU A 13 19.46 10.59 4.21
CA LEU A 13 19.08 9.97 5.48
C LEU A 13 18.39 8.62 5.25
N CYS A 14 17.45 8.55 4.30
CA CYS A 14 16.80 7.29 3.95
C CYS A 14 17.79 6.26 3.37
N LEU A 15 18.76 6.70 2.56
CA LEU A 15 19.82 5.87 2.03
C LEU A 15 20.72 5.31 3.16
N LEU A 16 21.12 6.15 4.10
CA LEU A 16 21.95 5.78 5.26
C LEU A 16 21.25 4.74 6.14
N LEU A 17 19.92 4.80 6.28
CA LEU A 17 19.15 3.79 7.01
C LEU A 17 18.93 2.52 6.18
N ALA A 18 18.79 2.65 4.87
CA ALA A 18 18.57 1.51 3.97
C ALA A 18 19.78 0.58 3.90
N LEU A 19 21.01 1.11 3.95
CA LEU A 19 22.24 0.32 3.90
C LEU A 19 22.36 -0.68 5.06
N PRO A 20 22.30 -0.28 6.34
CA PRO A 20 22.32 -1.24 7.45
C PRO A 20 21.11 -2.17 7.44
N ALA A 21 19.91 -1.67 7.08
CA ALA A 21 18.72 -2.51 6.95
C ALA A 21 18.90 -3.61 5.88
N TRP A 22 19.52 -3.27 4.75
CA TRP A 22 19.84 -4.22 3.69
C TRP A 22 20.83 -5.30 4.16
N CYS A 23 21.87 -4.91 4.93
CA CYS A 23 22.82 -5.85 5.52
C CYS A 23 22.15 -6.74 6.57
N LEU A 24 21.36 -6.15 7.49
CA LEU A 24 20.64 -6.90 8.52
C LEU A 24 19.63 -7.87 7.91
N GLY A 25 18.94 -7.48 6.83
CA GLY A 25 18.01 -8.37 6.13
C GLY A 25 18.69 -9.58 5.48
N ARG A 26 19.98 -9.48 5.11
CA ARG A 26 20.79 -10.62 4.65
C ARG A 26 21.25 -11.52 5.78
N LEU A 27 21.55 -10.94 6.95
CA LEU A 27 21.97 -11.69 8.15
C LEU A 27 20.78 -12.38 8.82
N PHE A 28 19.60 -11.74 8.81
CA PHE A 28 18.37 -12.24 9.42
C PHE A 28 17.25 -12.31 8.37
N PRO A 29 17.26 -13.29 7.46
CA PRO A 29 16.25 -13.42 6.39
C PRO A 29 14.83 -13.53 6.92
N ILE A 30 14.66 -14.10 8.12
CA ILE A 30 13.36 -14.27 8.81
C ILE A 30 12.61 -12.94 8.99
N ILE A 31 13.34 -11.84 9.21
CA ILE A 31 12.73 -10.51 9.43
C ILE A 31 12.65 -9.74 8.11
N GLY A 32 13.66 -9.88 7.25
CA GLY A 32 13.75 -9.20 5.95
C GLY A 32 14.17 -7.73 6.04
N ALA A 33 14.88 -7.27 4.99
CA ALA A 33 15.41 -5.91 4.92
C ALA A 33 14.34 -4.79 5.03
N PRO A 34 13.14 -4.91 4.42
CA PRO A 34 12.12 -3.87 4.53
C PRO A 34 11.62 -3.66 5.96
N VAL A 35 11.50 -4.73 6.73
CA VAL A 35 11.04 -4.66 8.13
C VAL A 35 12.09 -3.97 8.99
N PHE A 36 13.37 -4.34 8.84
CA PHE A 36 14.47 -3.63 9.51
C PHE A 36 14.49 -2.14 9.15
N ALA A 37 14.27 -1.80 7.89
CA ALA A 37 14.24 -0.41 7.45
C ALA A 37 13.10 0.38 8.11
N ILE A 38 11.90 -0.17 8.21
CA ILE A 38 10.76 0.46 8.91
C ILE A 38 11.12 0.65 10.40
N LEU A 39 11.60 -0.39 11.06
CA LEU A 39 11.92 -0.35 12.50
C LEU A 39 13.03 0.65 12.81
N LEU A 40 14.12 0.65 12.03
CA LEU A 40 15.20 1.62 12.18
C LEU A 40 14.72 3.06 11.93
N GLY A 41 13.88 3.25 10.91
CA GLY A 41 13.26 4.54 10.63
C GLY A 41 12.38 5.03 11.77
N MET A 42 11.53 4.17 12.33
CA MET A 42 10.67 4.48 13.47
C MET A 42 11.49 4.78 14.74
N LEU A 43 12.51 3.98 15.00
CA LEU A 43 13.41 4.19 16.15
C LEU A 43 14.10 5.55 16.04
N LEU A 44 14.67 5.87 14.88
CA LEU A 44 15.29 7.18 14.68
C LEU A 44 14.26 8.32 14.78
N ALA A 45 13.03 8.11 14.32
CA ALA A 45 11.95 9.11 14.39
C ALA A 45 11.58 9.52 15.83
N LEU A 46 11.86 8.68 16.84
CA LEU A 46 11.63 9.00 18.25
C LEU A 46 12.64 10.04 18.78
N PHE A 47 13.87 10.03 18.27
CA PHE A 47 14.96 10.87 18.74
C PHE A 47 15.29 12.04 17.80
N TYR A 48 14.77 12.00 16.57
CA TYR A 48 15.13 12.98 15.55
C TYR A 48 14.17 14.17 15.56
N GLU A 49 14.59 15.27 16.19
CA GLU A 49 13.78 16.50 16.34
C GLU A 49 13.83 17.42 15.10
N HIS A 50 14.94 17.43 14.34
CA HIS A 50 15.16 18.37 13.22
C HIS A 50 14.55 17.88 11.91
N ARG A 51 13.24 17.62 11.90
CA ARG A 51 12.53 17.07 10.73
C ARG A 51 12.40 18.06 9.56
N ASP A 52 12.46 19.37 9.79
CA ASP A 52 12.13 20.38 8.77
C ASP A 52 13.08 20.35 7.57
N LYS A 53 14.37 20.12 7.78
CA LYS A 53 15.38 20.06 6.70
C LYS A 53 15.29 18.76 5.87
N THR A 54 14.78 17.68 6.43
CA THR A 54 14.75 16.35 5.79
C THR A 54 13.36 15.93 5.32
N LYS A 55 12.31 16.61 5.78
CA LYS A 55 10.91 16.28 5.55
C LYS A 55 10.56 16.14 4.06
N GLU A 56 10.99 17.09 3.23
CA GLU A 56 10.73 17.04 1.79
C GLU A 56 11.37 15.81 1.11
N GLY A 57 12.61 15.47 1.50
CA GLY A 57 13.33 14.32 0.97
C GLY A 57 12.76 12.99 1.46
N ILE A 58 12.37 12.88 2.73
CA ILE A 58 11.72 11.70 3.29
C ILE A 58 10.37 11.47 2.59
N SER A 59 9.55 12.51 2.43
CA SER A 59 8.28 12.42 1.71
C SER A 59 8.46 12.08 0.23
N PHE A 60 9.50 12.59 -0.41
CA PHE A 60 9.86 12.23 -1.78
C PHE A 60 10.24 10.75 -1.87
N THR A 61 11.04 10.24 -0.93
CA THR A 61 11.50 8.85 -0.91
C THR A 61 10.33 7.89 -0.68
N SER A 62 9.49 8.14 0.31
CA SER A 62 8.34 7.27 0.62
C SER A 62 7.30 7.22 -0.51
N LYS A 63 7.24 8.23 -1.37
CA LYS A 63 6.28 8.30 -2.47
C LYS A 63 6.92 7.97 -3.82
N TYR A 64 7.88 8.75 -4.26
CA TYR A 64 8.37 8.67 -5.65
C TYR A 64 9.42 7.56 -5.83
N ILE A 65 10.32 7.35 -4.86
CA ILE A 65 11.28 6.23 -4.93
C ILE A 65 10.52 4.90 -4.86
N LEU A 66 9.49 4.79 -4.02
CA LEU A 66 8.62 3.61 -3.98
C LEU A 66 7.90 3.37 -5.30
N GLN A 67 7.30 4.42 -5.89
CA GLN A 67 6.63 4.30 -7.19
C GLN A 67 7.61 3.85 -8.29
N THR A 68 8.83 4.40 -8.28
CA THR A 68 9.90 3.97 -9.20
C THR A 68 10.28 2.52 -8.97
N ALA A 69 10.38 2.08 -7.72
CA ALA A 69 10.65 0.69 -7.39
C ALA A 69 9.57 -0.25 -7.95
N VAL A 70 8.29 0.10 -7.80
CA VAL A 70 7.17 -0.67 -8.36
C VAL A 70 7.21 -0.69 -9.89
N VAL A 71 7.53 0.42 -10.55
CA VAL A 71 7.71 0.45 -12.02
C VAL A 71 8.84 -0.49 -12.45
N LEU A 72 9.99 -0.45 -11.76
CA LEU A 72 11.12 -1.33 -12.03
C LEU A 72 10.78 -2.82 -11.83
N LEU A 73 9.88 -3.12 -10.89
CA LEU A 73 9.37 -4.49 -10.70
C LEU A 73 8.67 -5.02 -11.95
N GLY A 74 8.02 -4.15 -12.73
CA GLY A 74 7.35 -4.49 -13.99
C GLY A 74 8.29 -5.16 -15.01
N PHE A 75 9.58 -4.81 -15.01
CA PHE A 75 10.58 -5.49 -15.83
C PHE A 75 10.89 -6.93 -15.38
N GLY A 76 10.32 -7.38 -14.27
CA GLY A 76 10.39 -8.75 -13.81
C GLY A 76 9.16 -9.60 -14.15
N LEU A 77 8.16 -9.04 -14.82
CA LEU A 77 6.84 -9.62 -15.01
C LEU A 77 6.44 -9.64 -16.48
N ASN A 78 5.92 -10.79 -16.89
CA ASN A 78 5.27 -10.94 -18.19
C ASN A 78 3.81 -10.42 -18.10
N LEU A 79 3.35 -9.72 -19.14
CA LEU A 79 2.00 -9.15 -19.19
C LEU A 79 0.90 -10.23 -19.06
N THR A 80 1.14 -11.43 -19.57
CA THR A 80 0.22 -12.57 -19.42
C THR A 80 0.04 -12.95 -17.95
N GLN A 81 1.14 -12.95 -17.17
CA GLN A 81 1.09 -13.20 -15.73
C GLN A 81 0.32 -12.07 -15.00
N VAL A 82 0.53 -10.82 -15.41
CA VAL A 82 -0.21 -9.68 -14.84
C VAL A 82 -1.71 -9.84 -15.06
N MET A 83 -2.14 -10.25 -16.25
CA MET A 83 -3.54 -10.48 -16.57
C MET A 83 -4.11 -11.69 -15.81
N ALA A 84 -3.37 -12.80 -15.77
CA ALA A 84 -3.83 -14.02 -15.10
C ALA A 84 -4.04 -13.80 -13.59
N VAL A 85 -3.04 -13.28 -12.89
CA VAL A 85 -3.12 -13.00 -11.44
C VAL A 85 -4.16 -11.93 -11.14
N GLY A 86 -4.25 -10.89 -11.99
CA GLY A 86 -5.25 -9.84 -11.88
C GLY A 86 -6.66 -10.41 -11.93
N MET A 87 -6.98 -11.23 -12.92
CA MET A 87 -8.30 -11.84 -13.10
C MET A 87 -8.63 -12.83 -11.98
N GLN A 88 -7.68 -13.68 -11.60
CA GLN A 88 -7.84 -14.66 -10.52
C GLN A 88 -8.15 -13.99 -9.17
N SER A 89 -7.56 -12.83 -8.91
CA SER A 89 -7.76 -12.11 -7.65
C SER A 89 -9.04 -11.26 -7.60
N LEU A 90 -9.71 -11.00 -8.75
CA LEU A 90 -10.89 -10.13 -8.81
C LEU A 90 -12.02 -10.51 -7.84
N PRO A 91 -12.45 -11.77 -7.72
CA PRO A 91 -13.51 -12.14 -6.79
C PRO A 91 -13.17 -11.79 -5.34
N ILE A 92 -11.92 -12.01 -4.94
CA ILE A 92 -11.42 -11.71 -3.58
C ILE A 92 -11.33 -10.21 -3.39
N ILE A 93 -10.83 -9.47 -4.39
CA ILE A 93 -10.76 -8.01 -4.37
C ILE A 93 -12.15 -7.40 -4.19
N ILE A 94 -13.14 -7.83 -4.98
CA ILE A 94 -14.51 -7.31 -4.90
C ILE A 94 -15.11 -7.61 -3.53
N SER A 95 -14.95 -8.84 -3.03
CA SER A 95 -15.44 -9.25 -1.71
C SER A 95 -14.82 -8.46 -0.57
N THR A 96 -13.49 -8.24 -0.58
CA THR A 96 -12.81 -7.47 0.47
C THR A 96 -13.14 -5.99 0.41
N ILE A 97 -13.34 -5.40 -0.80
CA ILE A 97 -13.80 -4.02 -0.96
C ILE A 97 -15.21 -3.86 -0.39
N ALA A 98 -16.14 -4.73 -0.80
CA ALA A 98 -17.51 -4.71 -0.30
C ALA A 98 -17.55 -4.85 1.23
N THR A 99 -16.80 -5.81 1.78
CA THR A 99 -16.69 -6.02 3.23
C THR A 99 -16.21 -4.78 3.94
N ALA A 100 -15.11 -4.15 3.51
CA ALA A 100 -14.57 -2.96 4.14
C ALA A 100 -15.58 -1.81 4.19
N LEU A 101 -16.29 -1.56 3.07
CA LEU A 101 -17.28 -0.50 2.97
C LEU A 101 -18.52 -0.78 3.82
N LEU A 102 -19.05 -2.01 3.78
CA LEU A 102 -20.22 -2.41 4.56
C LEU A 102 -19.92 -2.40 6.06
N VAL A 103 -18.77 -2.93 6.46
CA VAL A 103 -18.33 -2.95 7.86
C VAL A 103 -18.12 -1.52 8.37
N ALA A 104 -17.47 -0.64 7.60
CA ALA A 104 -17.29 0.75 8.00
C ALA A 104 -18.63 1.48 8.15
N TYR A 105 -19.56 1.26 7.22
CA TYR A 105 -20.90 1.84 7.27
C TYR A 105 -21.73 1.35 8.47
N GLY A 106 -21.72 0.03 8.73
CA GLY A 106 -22.44 -0.55 9.87
C GLY A 106 -21.84 -0.15 11.21
N SER A 107 -20.52 -0.23 11.34
CA SER A 107 -19.82 0.08 12.59
C SER A 107 -19.84 1.57 12.94
N GLN A 108 -19.95 2.49 11.96
CA GLN A 108 -20.06 3.92 12.17
C GLN A 108 -21.19 4.30 13.12
N LYS A 109 -22.38 3.72 12.91
CA LYS A 109 -23.55 3.97 13.75
C LYS A 109 -23.34 3.49 15.18
N TRP A 110 -22.79 2.31 15.34
CA TRP A 110 -22.52 1.69 16.64
C TRP A 110 -21.44 2.43 17.42
N LEU A 111 -20.35 2.83 16.75
CA LEU A 111 -19.23 3.55 17.35
C LEU A 111 -19.49 5.07 17.50
N ARG A 112 -20.63 5.57 17.03
CA ARG A 112 -20.98 7.00 17.05
C ARG A 112 -19.89 7.90 16.45
N LEU A 113 -19.24 7.41 15.38
CA LEU A 113 -18.22 8.16 14.64
C LEU A 113 -18.90 9.13 13.66
N ASP A 114 -18.18 10.20 13.35
CA ASP A 114 -18.59 11.07 12.25
C ASP A 114 -18.57 10.32 10.92
N VAL A 115 -19.52 10.66 10.03
CA VAL A 115 -19.74 9.96 8.75
C VAL A 115 -18.50 10.04 7.85
N ASN A 116 -17.82 11.19 7.86
CA ASN A 116 -16.68 11.43 6.99
C ASN A 116 -15.48 10.56 7.43
N THR A 117 -15.11 10.57 8.73
CA THR A 117 -14.03 9.72 9.24
C THR A 117 -14.30 8.25 8.96
N ALA A 118 -15.52 7.77 9.21
CA ALA A 118 -15.89 6.38 8.96
C ALA A 118 -15.82 6.02 7.45
N THR A 119 -16.32 6.90 6.59
CA THR A 119 -16.24 6.73 5.13
C THR A 119 -14.79 6.69 4.67
N LEU A 120 -13.94 7.60 5.18
CA LEU A 120 -12.52 7.64 4.82
C LEU A 120 -11.75 6.40 5.30
N VAL A 121 -12.04 5.90 6.51
CA VAL A 121 -11.45 4.65 7.02
C VAL A 121 -11.93 3.46 6.18
N GLY A 122 -13.21 3.40 5.85
CA GLY A 122 -13.77 2.35 4.99
C GLY A 122 -13.17 2.34 3.59
N VAL A 123 -13.09 3.48 2.93
CA VAL A 123 -12.48 3.63 1.60
C VAL A 123 -10.97 3.36 1.64
N GLY A 124 -10.27 3.86 2.67
CA GLY A 124 -8.85 3.58 2.88
C GLY A 124 -8.57 2.09 3.07
N SER A 125 -9.40 1.40 3.86
CA SER A 125 -9.30 -0.05 4.07
C SER A 125 -9.68 -0.85 2.82
N SER A 126 -10.59 -0.33 1.99
CA SER A 126 -11.11 -1.07 0.83
C SER A 126 -10.22 -1.02 -0.40
N ILE A 127 -9.38 0.02 -0.59
CA ILE A 127 -8.64 0.22 -1.86
C ILE A 127 -7.12 0.22 -1.65
N CYS A 128 -6.56 1.41 -1.41
CA CYS A 128 -5.11 1.62 -1.37
C CYS A 128 -4.66 2.58 -0.23
N GLY A 129 -5.37 2.58 0.87
CA GLY A 129 -4.98 3.35 2.04
C GLY A 129 -5.07 4.86 1.84
N GLY A 130 -3.99 5.56 2.14
CA GLY A 130 -3.92 7.01 2.11
C GLY A 130 -4.23 7.65 0.76
N SER A 131 -3.91 6.99 -0.37
CA SER A 131 -4.23 7.50 -1.71
C SER A 131 -5.73 7.54 -1.96
N ALA A 132 -6.45 6.50 -1.52
CA ALA A 132 -7.91 6.43 -1.62
C ALA A 132 -8.58 7.48 -0.71
N ILE A 133 -8.06 7.67 0.50
CA ILE A 133 -8.51 8.73 1.40
C ILE A 133 -8.32 10.11 0.76
N ALA A 134 -7.13 10.40 0.23
CA ALA A 134 -6.81 11.68 -0.40
C ALA A 134 -7.69 11.98 -1.62
N ALA A 135 -8.05 10.97 -2.41
CA ALA A 135 -8.96 11.12 -3.55
C ALA A 135 -10.42 11.30 -3.12
N THR A 136 -10.81 10.68 -2.01
CA THR A 136 -12.20 10.71 -1.52
C THR A 136 -12.50 11.94 -0.66
N ALA A 137 -11.53 12.43 0.10
CA ALA A 137 -11.70 13.54 1.03
C ALA A 137 -12.33 14.79 0.39
N PRO A 138 -11.86 15.31 -0.77
CA PRO A 138 -12.52 16.45 -1.42
C PRO A 138 -13.93 16.12 -1.92
N VAL A 139 -14.17 14.88 -2.38
CA VAL A 139 -15.48 14.42 -2.85
C VAL A 139 -16.53 14.47 -1.74
N ILE A 140 -16.14 14.07 -0.52
CA ILE A 140 -17.05 14.10 0.64
C ILE A 140 -16.91 15.38 1.47
N LYS A 141 -16.17 16.38 1.01
CA LYS A 141 -15.93 17.65 1.72
C LYS A 141 -15.43 17.40 3.16
N ALA A 142 -14.51 16.43 3.33
CA ALA A 142 -13.97 16.05 4.63
C ALA A 142 -13.02 17.14 5.18
N LYS A 143 -13.03 17.33 6.49
CA LYS A 143 -12.12 18.26 7.18
C LYS A 143 -10.72 17.66 7.31
N ASP A 144 -9.71 18.52 7.45
CA ASP A 144 -8.31 18.10 7.56
C ASP A 144 -8.06 17.16 8.75
N ASP A 145 -8.75 17.38 9.88
CA ASP A 145 -8.64 16.52 11.07
C ASP A 145 -9.25 15.12 10.84
N GLU A 146 -10.37 15.03 10.12
CA GLU A 146 -11.01 13.76 9.73
C GLU A 146 -10.09 12.96 8.80
N VAL A 147 -9.48 13.65 7.82
CA VAL A 147 -8.51 13.07 6.89
C VAL A 147 -7.26 12.57 7.64
N ALA A 148 -6.72 13.39 8.53
CA ALA A 148 -5.55 13.04 9.33
C ALA A 148 -5.80 11.81 10.23
N LYS A 149 -6.97 11.75 10.89
CA LYS A 149 -7.38 10.58 11.70
C LYS A 149 -7.46 9.33 10.84
N ALA A 150 -8.17 9.37 9.72
CA ALA A 150 -8.34 8.22 8.84
C ALA A 150 -7.00 7.72 8.29
N ILE A 151 -6.13 8.60 7.77
CA ILE A 151 -4.80 8.24 7.26
C ILE A 151 -3.99 7.53 8.33
N SER A 152 -4.02 8.05 9.54
CA SER A 152 -3.17 7.52 10.60
C SER A 152 -3.67 6.17 11.13
N VAL A 153 -4.98 5.95 11.19
CA VAL A 153 -5.58 4.64 11.51
C VAL A 153 -5.16 3.60 10.46
N ILE A 154 -5.31 3.93 9.17
CA ILE A 154 -4.90 3.03 8.09
C ILE A 154 -3.40 2.73 8.14
N PHE A 155 -2.58 3.73 8.44
CA PHE A 155 -1.13 3.56 8.57
C PHE A 155 -0.76 2.62 9.73
N LEU A 156 -1.44 2.72 10.87
CA LEU A 156 -1.25 1.84 12.01
C LEU A 156 -1.47 0.37 11.62
N PHE A 157 -2.62 0.06 11.00
CA PHE A 157 -2.94 -1.33 10.65
C PHE A 157 -2.10 -1.86 9.49
N ASN A 158 -1.67 -1.01 8.57
CA ASN A 158 -0.73 -1.39 7.53
C ASN A 158 0.64 -1.77 8.09
N MET A 159 1.12 -1.03 9.08
CA MET A 159 2.37 -1.34 9.77
C MET A 159 2.26 -2.66 10.53
N LEU A 160 1.15 -2.86 11.27
CA LEU A 160 0.89 -4.12 11.96
C LEU A 160 0.81 -5.29 10.98
N ALA A 161 0.15 -5.12 9.83
CA ALA A 161 0.08 -6.13 8.78
C ALA A 161 1.48 -6.50 8.24
N ALA A 162 2.33 -5.50 7.98
CA ALA A 162 3.68 -5.75 7.46
C ALA A 162 4.54 -6.57 8.44
N LEU A 163 4.31 -6.42 9.74
CA LEU A 163 5.03 -7.15 10.80
C LEU A 163 4.43 -8.53 11.10
N LEU A 164 3.09 -8.63 11.10
CA LEU A 164 2.40 -9.82 11.62
C LEU A 164 2.00 -10.80 10.52
N PHE A 165 1.66 -10.35 9.31
CA PHE A 165 1.11 -11.20 8.27
C PHE A 165 2.08 -12.24 7.71
N PRO A 166 3.40 -11.99 7.57
CA PRO A 166 4.32 -13.06 7.16
C PRO A 166 4.30 -14.25 8.13
N SER A 167 4.34 -13.99 9.45
CA SER A 167 4.24 -15.02 10.48
C SER A 167 2.85 -15.67 10.52
N LEU A 168 1.79 -14.89 10.34
CA LEU A 168 0.41 -15.42 10.28
C LEU A 168 0.23 -16.34 9.06
N GLY A 169 0.71 -15.95 7.89
CA GLY A 169 0.66 -16.75 6.68
C GLY A 169 1.40 -18.09 6.82
N GLN A 170 2.57 -18.04 7.46
CA GLN A 170 3.32 -19.25 7.79
C GLN A 170 2.57 -20.18 8.77
N LEU A 171 1.96 -19.60 9.80
CA LEU A 171 1.16 -20.35 10.78
C LEU A 171 -0.05 -21.02 10.13
N LEU A 172 -0.67 -20.35 9.17
CA LEU A 172 -1.82 -20.87 8.42
C LEU A 172 -1.43 -21.83 7.30
N GLY A 173 -0.15 -21.98 7.00
CA GLY A 173 0.34 -22.86 5.93
C GLY A 173 -0.02 -22.37 4.53
N LEU A 174 -0.10 -21.04 4.31
CA LEU A 174 -0.40 -20.48 2.99
C LEU A 174 0.71 -20.83 1.99
N SER A 175 0.31 -21.14 0.75
CA SER A 175 1.25 -21.23 -0.37
C SER A 175 1.81 -19.85 -0.73
N ASN A 176 2.86 -19.80 -1.53
CA ASN A 176 3.41 -18.53 -2.02
C ASN A 176 2.38 -17.74 -2.84
N GLU A 177 1.53 -18.42 -3.62
CA GLU A 177 0.46 -17.82 -4.40
C GLU A 177 -0.67 -17.32 -3.50
N GLY A 178 -1.11 -18.14 -2.55
CA GLY A 178 -2.10 -17.77 -1.55
C GLY A 178 -1.64 -16.56 -0.74
N PHE A 179 -0.38 -16.54 -0.29
CA PHE A 179 0.16 -15.39 0.42
C PHE A 179 0.26 -14.12 -0.44
N ALA A 180 0.57 -14.24 -1.75
CA ALA A 180 0.55 -13.10 -2.67
C ALA A 180 -0.83 -12.44 -2.73
N ILE A 181 -1.87 -13.26 -2.90
CA ILE A 181 -3.26 -12.79 -2.94
C ILE A 181 -3.68 -12.23 -1.57
N PHE A 182 -3.34 -12.91 -0.49
CA PHE A 182 -3.60 -12.46 0.87
C PHE A 182 -2.97 -11.08 1.15
N ALA A 183 -1.69 -10.92 0.91
CA ALA A 183 -0.99 -9.66 1.11
C ALA A 183 -1.58 -8.54 0.24
N GLY A 184 -1.88 -8.81 -1.04
CA GLY A 184 -2.45 -7.83 -1.97
C GLY A 184 -3.86 -7.38 -1.60
N THR A 185 -4.67 -8.26 -0.99
CA THR A 185 -6.08 -7.99 -0.66
C THR A 185 -6.32 -7.58 0.79
N ALA A 186 -5.54 -8.09 1.76
CA ALA A 186 -5.73 -7.80 3.19
C ALA A 186 -4.89 -6.63 3.70
N VAL A 187 -3.78 -6.27 3.03
CA VAL A 187 -2.98 -5.08 3.35
C VAL A 187 -3.44 -3.89 2.52
N ASN A 188 -3.65 -2.73 3.15
CA ASN A 188 -4.35 -1.63 2.47
C ASN A 188 -3.45 -0.73 1.64
N ASP A 189 -2.20 -0.52 2.01
CA ASP A 189 -1.27 0.36 1.30
C ASP A 189 -0.25 -0.40 0.46
N THR A 190 0.10 0.12 -0.72
CA THR A 190 1.06 -0.52 -1.63
C THR A 190 2.44 -0.71 -0.99
N SER A 191 2.90 0.25 -0.18
CA SER A 191 4.18 0.16 0.50
C SER A 191 4.21 -0.98 1.50
N SER A 192 3.14 -1.14 2.25
CA SER A 192 3.01 -2.19 3.26
C SER A 192 2.80 -3.58 2.63
N VAL A 193 2.06 -3.67 1.50
CA VAL A 193 2.00 -4.90 0.68
C VAL A 193 3.40 -5.32 0.25
N THR A 194 4.17 -4.36 -0.25
CA THR A 194 5.54 -4.60 -0.70
C THR A 194 6.42 -5.09 0.46
N ALA A 195 6.35 -4.44 1.63
CA ALA A 195 7.07 -4.86 2.84
C ALA A 195 6.67 -6.27 3.28
N THR A 196 5.36 -6.54 3.37
CA THR A 196 4.80 -7.83 3.78
C THR A 196 5.24 -8.96 2.84
N ALA A 197 5.11 -8.77 1.53
CA ALA A 197 5.48 -9.77 0.54
C ALA A 197 6.99 -9.98 0.45
N THR A 198 7.81 -8.92 0.60
CA THR A 198 9.27 -9.06 0.60
C THR A 198 9.77 -9.77 1.87
N ALA A 199 9.11 -9.55 3.02
CA ALA A 199 9.42 -10.29 4.24
C ALA A 199 9.10 -11.80 4.08
N TRP A 200 7.97 -12.13 3.44
CA TRP A 200 7.64 -13.51 3.07
C TRP A 200 8.66 -14.12 2.12
N ASP A 201 9.05 -13.39 1.06
CA ASP A 201 10.04 -13.86 0.09
C ASP A 201 11.41 -14.13 0.73
N ALA A 202 11.79 -13.35 1.74
CA ALA A 202 13.01 -13.58 2.50
C ALA A 202 12.97 -14.88 3.31
N LEU A 203 11.78 -15.24 3.84
CA LEU A 203 11.56 -16.47 4.61
C LEU A 203 11.51 -17.72 3.73
N HIS A 204 10.81 -17.64 2.59
CA HIS A 204 10.46 -18.80 1.76
C HIS A 204 11.25 -18.88 0.45
N HIS A 205 12.21 -17.97 0.22
CA HIS A 205 13.00 -17.87 -1.03
C HIS A 205 12.11 -17.84 -2.29
N SER A 206 11.00 -17.12 -2.22
CA SER A 206 9.96 -17.03 -3.24
C SER A 206 9.97 -15.71 -4.01
N ASN A 207 9.01 -15.52 -4.92
CA ASN A 207 8.78 -14.28 -5.67
C ASN A 207 7.34 -13.77 -5.47
N THR A 208 6.81 -13.92 -4.28
CA THR A 208 5.46 -13.55 -3.87
C THR A 208 5.18 -12.06 -4.05
N LEU A 209 6.22 -11.22 -3.90
CA LEU A 209 6.15 -9.77 -4.13
C LEU A 209 5.56 -9.41 -5.50
N ASN A 210 5.87 -10.16 -6.54
CA ASN A 210 5.36 -9.92 -7.88
C ASN A 210 3.83 -10.07 -7.92
N GLY A 211 3.32 -11.21 -7.45
CA GLY A 211 1.89 -11.50 -7.39
C GLY A 211 1.14 -10.52 -6.48
N ALA A 212 1.65 -10.26 -5.28
CA ALA A 212 1.06 -9.33 -4.34
C ALA A 212 0.96 -7.90 -4.91
N THR A 213 1.99 -7.47 -5.68
CA THR A 213 1.99 -6.17 -6.35
C THR A 213 0.90 -6.12 -7.43
N ILE A 214 0.76 -7.14 -8.27
CA ILE A 214 -0.28 -7.21 -9.31
C ILE A 214 -1.66 -7.11 -8.64
N VAL A 215 -1.94 -7.94 -7.65
CA VAL A 215 -3.23 -7.95 -6.92
C VAL A 215 -3.52 -6.56 -6.35
N LYS A 216 -2.51 -5.93 -5.73
CA LYS A 216 -2.67 -4.59 -5.17
C LYS A 216 -2.91 -3.52 -6.21
N LEU A 217 -2.21 -3.53 -7.33
CA LEU A 217 -2.42 -2.57 -8.41
C LEU A 217 -3.80 -2.75 -9.05
N THR A 218 -4.26 -4.00 -9.25
CA THR A 218 -5.61 -4.30 -9.72
C THR A 218 -6.67 -3.73 -8.76
N ARG A 219 -6.50 -3.94 -7.45
CA ARG A 219 -7.40 -3.39 -6.43
C ARG A 219 -7.39 -1.85 -6.42
N THR A 220 -6.27 -1.23 -6.70
CA THR A 220 -6.15 0.25 -6.73
C THR A 220 -7.00 0.88 -7.84
N LEU A 221 -7.29 0.18 -8.93
CA LEU A 221 -8.18 0.66 -10.00
C LEU A 221 -9.61 0.92 -9.50
N ALA A 222 -10.02 0.26 -8.42
CA ALA A 222 -11.34 0.49 -7.80
C ALA A 222 -11.53 1.90 -7.24
N ILE A 223 -10.46 2.70 -7.14
CA ILE A 223 -10.57 4.11 -6.73
C ILE A 223 -11.51 4.89 -7.66
N LEU A 224 -11.49 4.60 -8.96
CA LEU A 224 -12.29 5.30 -9.96
C LEU A 224 -13.79 5.08 -9.76
N PRO A 225 -14.32 3.84 -9.77
CA PRO A 225 -15.75 3.61 -9.61
C PRO A 225 -16.24 3.98 -8.20
N ILE A 226 -15.43 3.83 -7.16
CA ILE A 226 -15.85 4.16 -5.79
C ILE A 226 -15.94 5.67 -5.57
N THR A 227 -14.93 6.44 -6.01
CA THR A 227 -14.97 7.91 -5.89
C THR A 227 -16.07 8.51 -6.76
N LEU A 228 -16.32 7.97 -7.96
CA LEU A 228 -17.42 8.37 -8.82
C LEU A 228 -18.77 8.05 -8.15
N GLY A 229 -18.95 6.85 -7.62
CA GLY A 229 -20.16 6.44 -6.92
C GLY A 229 -20.48 7.33 -5.71
N LEU A 230 -19.47 7.67 -4.91
CA LEU A 230 -19.62 8.59 -3.78
C LEU A 230 -19.96 10.02 -4.22
N SER A 231 -19.36 10.48 -5.32
CA SER A 231 -19.66 11.79 -5.91
C SER A 231 -21.11 11.88 -6.36
N LEU A 232 -21.58 10.87 -7.09
CA LEU A 232 -22.98 10.79 -7.56
C LEU A 232 -23.97 10.67 -6.39
N TYR A 233 -23.66 9.85 -5.39
CA TYR A 233 -24.48 9.71 -4.18
C TYR A 233 -24.65 11.05 -3.45
N ARG A 234 -23.55 11.82 -3.31
CA ARG A 234 -23.57 13.13 -2.66
C ARG A 234 -24.34 14.17 -3.46
N ALA A 235 -24.10 14.26 -4.76
CA ALA A 235 -24.82 15.15 -5.66
C ALA A 235 -26.34 14.94 -5.57
N LYS A 236 -26.79 13.68 -5.52
CA LYS A 236 -28.20 13.34 -5.34
C LYS A 236 -28.75 13.78 -3.98
N LYS A 237 -27.93 13.73 -2.93
CA LYS A 237 -28.36 14.08 -1.56
C LYS A 237 -28.38 15.59 -1.32
N GLU A 238 -27.43 16.33 -1.88
CA GLU A 238 -27.27 17.78 -1.65
C GLU A 238 -27.97 18.63 -2.74
N HIS A 239 -28.62 18.04 -3.75
CA HIS A 239 -29.18 18.71 -4.94
C HIS A 239 -28.14 19.58 -5.68
N ASP A 240 -26.86 19.36 -5.42
CA ASP A 240 -25.75 20.05 -6.09
C ASP A 240 -25.54 19.49 -7.50
N ILE A 241 -25.39 20.37 -8.48
CA ILE A 241 -25.00 19.98 -9.84
C ILE A 241 -23.56 19.47 -9.76
N VAL A 242 -23.32 18.23 -10.24
CA VAL A 242 -21.98 17.68 -10.37
C VAL A 242 -21.25 18.49 -11.45
N THR A 243 -20.45 19.45 -11.05
CA THR A 243 -19.56 20.16 -11.97
C THR A 243 -18.32 19.31 -12.21
N GLU A 244 -17.90 19.18 -13.48
CA GLU A 244 -16.69 18.41 -13.89
C GLU A 244 -15.42 18.87 -13.16
N GLU A 245 -15.37 20.08 -12.62
CA GLU A 245 -14.27 20.63 -11.85
C GLU A 245 -13.99 19.87 -10.55
N ASN A 246 -15.00 19.25 -9.94
CA ASN A 246 -14.87 18.52 -8.67
C ASN A 246 -14.39 17.08 -8.82
N PHE A 247 -14.43 16.51 -10.05
CA PHE A 247 -14.00 15.14 -10.32
C PHE A 247 -13.05 15.06 -11.52
N SER A 248 -11.76 15.05 -11.25
CA SER A 248 -10.74 14.84 -12.29
C SER A 248 -10.23 13.42 -12.26
N LEU A 249 -10.73 12.55 -13.13
CA LEU A 249 -10.23 11.19 -13.38
C LEU A 249 -8.71 11.18 -13.58
N ARG A 250 -8.17 12.18 -14.29
CA ARG A 250 -6.74 12.31 -14.58
C ARG A 250 -5.88 12.58 -13.33
N LYS A 251 -6.44 13.26 -12.31
CA LYS A 251 -5.75 13.54 -11.04
C LYS A 251 -5.82 12.34 -10.09
N SER A 252 -6.89 11.56 -10.15
CA SER A 252 -7.12 10.40 -9.28
C SER A 252 -6.39 9.15 -9.76
N PHE A 253 -6.02 9.05 -11.05
CA PHE A 253 -5.37 7.87 -11.59
C PHE A 253 -3.87 7.83 -11.27
N PRO A 254 -3.37 6.78 -10.59
CA PRO A 254 -1.96 6.65 -10.24
C PRO A 254 -1.11 6.32 -11.47
N ARG A 255 -0.42 7.31 -12.03
CA ARG A 255 0.36 7.18 -13.29
C ARG A 255 1.41 6.07 -13.25
N PHE A 256 1.97 5.75 -12.08
CA PHE A 256 2.97 4.70 -11.96
C PHE A 256 2.43 3.31 -12.34
N ILE A 257 1.10 3.08 -12.28
CA ILE A 257 0.48 1.84 -12.76
C ILE A 257 0.63 1.70 -14.28
N LEU A 258 0.44 2.79 -15.03
CA LEU A 258 0.69 2.79 -16.49
C LEU A 258 2.14 2.47 -16.81
N PHE A 259 3.08 3.08 -16.08
CA PHE A 259 4.51 2.80 -16.26
C PHE A 259 4.88 1.37 -15.86
N PHE A 260 4.25 0.81 -14.83
CA PHE A 260 4.41 -0.60 -14.47
C PHE A 260 3.93 -1.53 -15.59
N LEU A 261 2.73 -1.29 -16.15
CA LEU A 261 2.21 -2.07 -17.26
C LEU A 261 3.07 -1.92 -18.53
N LEU A 262 3.56 -0.71 -18.80
CA LEU A 262 4.49 -0.46 -19.90
C LEU A 262 5.81 -1.22 -19.72
N ALA A 263 6.37 -1.23 -18.51
CA ALA A 263 7.57 -2.00 -18.19
C ALA A 263 7.35 -3.50 -18.38
N SER A 264 6.18 -4.02 -17.96
CA SER A 264 5.81 -5.43 -18.17
C SER A 264 5.60 -5.74 -19.66
N LEU A 265 5.04 -4.82 -20.44
CA LEU A 265 4.90 -4.96 -21.90
C LEU A 265 6.27 -4.99 -22.57
N ILE A 266 7.17 -4.08 -22.24
CA ILE A 266 8.56 -4.05 -22.76
C ILE A 266 9.25 -5.37 -22.44
N MET A 267 9.15 -5.85 -21.19
CA MET A 267 9.72 -7.14 -20.79
C MET A 267 9.17 -8.29 -21.63
N THR A 268 7.85 -8.32 -21.86
CA THR A 268 7.19 -9.35 -22.66
C THR A 268 7.68 -9.35 -24.10
N LEU A 269 7.75 -8.16 -24.72
CA LEU A 269 8.26 -8.00 -26.08
C LEU A 269 9.72 -8.38 -26.21
N MET A 270 10.57 -7.93 -25.31
CA MET A 270 12.01 -8.26 -25.33
C MET A 270 12.25 -9.75 -25.16
N THR A 271 11.50 -10.41 -24.28
CA THR A 271 11.60 -11.86 -24.09
C THR A 271 11.11 -12.62 -25.32
N SER A 272 10.06 -12.15 -25.99
CA SER A 272 9.59 -12.75 -27.25
C SER A 272 10.59 -12.60 -28.41
N LEU A 273 11.44 -11.58 -28.37
CA LEU A 273 12.56 -11.35 -29.30
C LEU A 273 13.84 -12.14 -28.93
N GLY A 274 13.78 -13.00 -27.90
CA GLY A 274 14.90 -13.85 -27.50
C GLY A 274 15.86 -13.22 -26.48
N VAL A 275 15.55 -12.05 -25.92
CA VAL A 275 16.36 -11.46 -24.83
C VAL A 275 16.10 -12.24 -23.55
N SER A 276 17.16 -12.70 -22.88
CA SER A 276 17.05 -13.42 -21.61
C SER A 276 16.43 -12.52 -20.52
N ALA A 277 15.54 -13.09 -19.73
CA ALA A 277 14.95 -12.45 -18.55
C ALA A 277 16.01 -12.01 -17.52
N ASP A 278 17.17 -12.68 -17.51
CA ASP A 278 18.29 -12.35 -16.62
C ASP A 278 18.93 -10.99 -16.94
N SER A 279 18.79 -10.49 -18.17
CA SER A 279 19.24 -9.14 -18.54
C SER A 279 18.62 -8.04 -17.69
N PHE A 280 17.44 -8.30 -17.10
CA PHE A 280 16.72 -7.37 -16.24
C PHE A 280 16.98 -7.58 -14.74
N HIS A 281 17.87 -8.52 -14.38
CA HIS A 281 18.18 -8.84 -12.97
C HIS A 281 18.66 -7.61 -12.17
N SER A 282 19.48 -6.76 -12.77
CA SER A 282 19.97 -5.53 -12.13
C SER A 282 18.84 -4.56 -11.80
N LEU A 283 17.82 -4.43 -12.67
CA LEU A 283 16.63 -3.59 -12.42
C LEU A 283 15.79 -4.14 -11.28
N LYS A 284 15.63 -5.47 -11.19
CA LYS A 284 14.93 -6.12 -10.08
C LYS A 284 15.65 -5.90 -8.75
N THR A 285 16.97 -6.02 -8.73
CA THR A 285 17.79 -5.78 -7.52
C THR A 285 17.71 -4.31 -7.08
N LEU A 286 17.77 -3.38 -8.03
CA LEU A 286 17.60 -1.95 -7.77
C LEU A 286 16.19 -1.65 -7.23
N SER A 287 15.15 -2.27 -7.79
CA SER A 287 13.78 -2.18 -7.28
C SER A 287 13.71 -2.60 -5.81
N LYS A 288 14.25 -3.78 -5.46
CA LYS A 288 14.28 -4.27 -4.07
C LYS A 288 14.99 -3.31 -3.13
N PHE A 289 16.13 -2.74 -3.54
CA PHE A 289 16.85 -1.75 -2.74
C PHE A 289 16.05 -0.45 -2.55
N PHE A 290 15.39 0.05 -3.61
CA PHE A 290 14.51 1.22 -3.52
C PHE A 290 13.31 0.99 -2.61
N ILE A 291 12.79 -0.25 -2.55
CA ILE A 291 11.76 -0.63 -1.58
C ILE A 291 12.29 -0.46 -0.15
N VAL A 292 13.48 -1.00 0.16
CA VAL A 292 14.08 -0.88 1.50
C VAL A 292 14.29 0.60 1.88
N MET A 293 14.75 1.41 0.93
CA MET A 293 14.94 2.86 1.12
C MET A 293 13.59 3.57 1.38
N ALA A 294 12.54 3.20 0.64
CA ALA A 294 11.20 3.74 0.86
C ALA A 294 10.61 3.30 2.21
N MET A 295 10.88 2.07 2.66
CA MET A 295 10.46 1.58 3.97
C MET A 295 11.13 2.36 5.12
N ALA A 296 12.42 2.69 4.99
CA ALA A 296 13.09 3.57 5.95
C ALA A 296 12.41 4.96 6.03
N ALA A 297 12.05 5.53 4.87
CA ALA A 297 11.32 6.80 4.81
C ALA A 297 9.93 6.72 5.47
N ILE A 298 9.22 5.62 5.29
CA ILE A 298 7.91 5.37 5.92
C ILE A 298 8.06 5.26 7.43
N GLY A 299 9.07 4.52 7.91
CA GLY A 299 9.40 4.45 9.33
C GLY A 299 9.67 5.84 9.93
N LEU A 300 10.48 6.66 9.26
CA LEU A 300 10.76 8.04 9.67
C LEU A 300 9.52 8.94 9.70
N ASN A 301 8.56 8.75 8.81
CA ASN A 301 7.30 9.50 8.78
C ASN A 301 6.29 9.02 9.82
N THR A 302 6.50 7.86 10.44
CA THR A 302 5.57 7.28 11.40
C THR A 302 5.75 7.92 12.78
N ASN A 303 4.71 8.58 13.27
CA ASN A 303 4.69 9.15 14.63
C ASN A 303 3.84 8.29 15.57
N LEU A 304 4.49 7.36 16.27
CA LEU A 304 3.84 6.42 17.19
C LEU A 304 3.03 7.10 18.29
N VAL A 305 3.54 8.23 18.83
CA VAL A 305 2.87 8.96 19.91
C VAL A 305 1.55 9.57 19.42
N LYS A 306 1.54 10.13 18.20
CA LYS A 306 0.31 10.64 17.58
C LYS A 306 -0.68 9.51 17.29
N LEU A 307 -0.21 8.36 16.83
CA LEU A 307 -1.04 7.19 16.55
C LEU A 307 -1.81 6.73 17.80
N ILE A 308 -1.14 6.67 18.95
CA ILE A 308 -1.75 6.24 20.22
C ILE A 308 -2.75 7.28 20.75
N LYS A 309 -2.52 8.58 20.53
CA LYS A 309 -3.36 9.67 21.05
C LYS A 309 -4.62 9.98 20.22
N MET A 310 -4.84 9.34 19.06
CA MET A 310 -5.83 9.76 18.07
C MET A 310 -7.29 9.34 18.30
N GLY A 311 -7.62 8.80 19.42
CA GLY A 311 -9.02 8.46 19.75
C GLY A 311 -9.38 6.99 19.47
N GLY A 312 -9.77 6.27 20.52
CA GLY A 312 -10.00 4.83 20.50
C GLY A 312 -11.07 4.35 19.50
N GLN A 313 -12.09 5.15 19.23
CA GLN A 313 -13.21 4.77 18.33
C GLN A 313 -12.78 4.62 16.86
N ALA A 314 -11.96 5.55 16.35
CA ALA A 314 -11.45 5.46 14.98
C ALA A 314 -10.48 4.29 14.81
N ILE A 315 -9.63 4.04 15.81
CA ILE A 315 -8.73 2.88 15.86
C ILE A 315 -9.54 1.59 15.90
N LEU A 316 -10.60 1.54 16.71
CA LEU A 316 -11.48 0.37 16.79
C LEU A 316 -12.17 0.10 15.44
N LEU A 317 -12.66 1.13 14.76
CA LEU A 317 -13.22 0.98 13.42
C LEU A 317 -12.18 0.41 12.44
N GLY A 318 -10.96 0.95 12.45
CA GLY A 318 -9.87 0.43 11.63
C GLY A 318 -9.55 -1.02 11.94
N ALA A 319 -9.52 -1.42 13.23
CA ALA A 319 -9.33 -2.79 13.67
C ALA A 319 -10.42 -3.72 13.13
N ILE A 320 -11.69 -3.32 13.27
CA ILE A 320 -12.83 -4.11 12.78
C ILE A 320 -12.75 -4.30 11.26
N CYS A 321 -12.49 -3.22 10.50
CA CYS A 321 -12.30 -3.31 9.06
C CYS A 321 -11.12 -4.22 8.69
N TRP A 322 -9.98 -4.07 9.37
CA TRP A 322 -8.77 -4.84 9.11
C TRP A 322 -8.96 -6.34 9.37
N VAL A 323 -9.57 -6.69 10.51
CA VAL A 323 -9.90 -8.07 10.82
C VAL A 323 -10.92 -8.63 9.82
N ALA A 324 -11.98 -7.89 9.50
CA ALA A 324 -13.00 -8.31 8.57
C ALA A 324 -12.44 -8.60 7.17
N ILE A 325 -11.62 -7.70 6.61
CA ILE A 325 -11.00 -7.94 5.30
C ILE A 325 -10.00 -9.09 5.31
N THR A 326 -9.27 -9.27 6.42
CA THR A 326 -8.35 -10.39 6.62
C THR A 326 -9.11 -11.71 6.59
N LEU A 327 -10.17 -11.84 7.38
CA LEU A 327 -10.99 -13.05 7.44
C LEU A 327 -11.67 -13.34 6.08
N VAL A 328 -12.24 -12.33 5.43
CA VAL A 328 -12.89 -12.50 4.12
C VAL A 328 -11.87 -12.87 3.04
N SER A 329 -10.68 -12.26 3.05
CA SER A 329 -9.61 -12.64 2.12
C SER A 329 -9.23 -14.11 2.27
N LEU A 330 -9.02 -14.59 3.50
CA LEU A 330 -8.68 -15.99 3.77
C LEU A 330 -9.85 -16.94 3.43
N ALA A 331 -11.08 -16.59 3.83
CA ALA A 331 -12.27 -17.42 3.54
C ALA A 331 -12.51 -17.57 2.03
N MET A 332 -12.35 -16.49 1.27
CA MET A 332 -12.48 -16.52 -0.19
C MET A 332 -11.38 -17.37 -0.84
N GLN A 333 -10.15 -17.28 -0.36
CA GLN A 333 -9.06 -18.11 -0.86
C GLN A 333 -9.31 -19.60 -0.60
N LEU A 334 -9.76 -19.92 0.60
CA LEU A 334 -10.14 -21.30 0.94
C LEU A 334 -11.26 -21.82 0.04
N SER A 335 -12.30 -21.00 -0.22
CA SER A 335 -13.42 -21.37 -1.07
C SER A 335 -13.06 -21.53 -2.55
N LEU A 336 -12.03 -20.82 -3.02
CA LEU A 336 -11.53 -20.87 -4.39
C LEU A 336 -10.39 -21.88 -4.59
N GLY A 337 -9.97 -22.58 -3.53
CA GLY A 337 -8.86 -23.53 -3.60
C GLY A 337 -7.49 -22.89 -3.82
N ILE A 338 -7.33 -21.63 -3.44
CA ILE A 338 -6.08 -20.86 -3.52
C ILE A 338 -5.56 -20.69 -2.10
N TRP A 339 -4.89 -21.72 -1.58
CA TRP A 339 -4.42 -21.70 -0.18
C TRP A 339 -2.91 -21.81 -0.09
#